data_229deaa1f2a72b000c77e0dcff01ad88
#
_entry.id   229deaa1f2a72b000c77e0dcff01ad88
#
_cell.length_a   1.000
_cell.length_b   1.000
_cell.length_c   1.000
_cell.angle_alpha   90.00
_cell.angle_beta   90.00
_cell.angle_gamma   90.00
#
_symmetry.space_group_name_H-M   'P 1'
#
loop_
_entity.id
_entity.type
_entity.pdbx_description
1 polymer ?
#
loop_
_entity_poly.entity_id
_entity_poly.type
_entity_poly.pdbx_seq_one_letter_code
_entity_poly.pdbx_strand_id
1 'polypeptide(L)'
;MSLENKVARLRVAFADVLTPSTSFEIAESANSGHRSRCRFQVVRDDAGALKYALWANGGPNAIVETFPDAVGAIQDVMKGVLRAAERRKACERGLEAAHFLASVASGRVLVTLVYSTPIEEGEWLDAAREMLANDGDGVFAKVELMGRSKGVVVKTGSDRVEETYELRDGTTLRYHHAEGSFSNPNRAITIATMEFLRACACEIVGDGKNVSALELYCGCANHSCALATIFDRIVAVEINPSLVTAARESLEMNEIDNVEVVLADSQNVARSMMAGKFVDVQGKALSSTDFDVVLVDPPRAGLDPDTLRLVSTFDHVLYVSCGPENLLQNIRNGLSTHVVEKFIVLDHFPNTRHIEVAVYMRRRAL
;
A
#
# COMPACT_ATOMS: atom_id res chain seq x y z
N MET A 1 9.48 8.06 -17.67
CA MET A 1 10.94 7.89 -17.37
C MET A 1 11.19 6.41 -17.27
N SER A 2 12.17 5.87 -18.00
CA SER A 2 12.52 4.45 -17.93
C SER A 2 13.09 4.08 -16.56
N LEU A 3 13.01 2.79 -16.18
CA LEU A 3 13.60 2.28 -14.93
C LEU A 3 15.11 2.51 -14.88
N GLU A 4 15.82 2.30 -15.98
CA GLU A 4 17.26 2.58 -16.07
C GLU A 4 17.61 4.02 -15.67
N ASN A 5 16.85 5.00 -16.16
CA ASN A 5 17.04 6.41 -15.81
C ASN A 5 16.73 6.70 -14.35
N LYS A 6 15.70 6.04 -13.77
CA LYS A 6 15.38 6.14 -12.34
C LYS A 6 16.52 5.58 -11.50
N VAL A 7 17.02 4.39 -11.84
CA VAL A 7 18.13 3.72 -11.14
C VAL A 7 19.42 4.54 -11.24
N ALA A 8 19.76 5.07 -12.42
CA ALA A 8 20.94 5.91 -12.60
C ALA A 8 20.90 7.15 -11.69
N ARG A 9 19.74 7.82 -11.63
CA ARG A 9 19.54 8.97 -10.72
C ARG A 9 19.72 8.60 -9.26
N LEU A 10 19.17 7.46 -8.83
CA LEU A 10 19.31 6.98 -7.45
C LEU A 10 20.77 6.66 -7.13
N ARG A 11 21.50 5.97 -8.00
CA ARG A 11 22.93 5.68 -7.79
C ARG A 11 23.76 6.94 -7.64
N VAL A 12 23.50 7.97 -8.44
CA VAL A 12 24.18 9.27 -8.31
C VAL A 12 23.80 9.97 -7.01
N ALA A 13 22.50 10.02 -6.67
CA ALA A 13 22.04 10.72 -5.47
C ALA A 13 22.56 10.09 -4.18
N PHE A 14 22.64 8.76 -4.11
CA PHE A 14 23.05 8.00 -2.94
C PHE A 14 24.54 7.61 -2.93
N ALA A 15 25.35 8.13 -3.87
CA ALA A 15 26.74 7.73 -4.05
C ALA A 15 27.62 7.92 -2.81
N ASP A 16 27.30 8.88 -1.93
CA ASP A 16 28.03 9.18 -0.69
C ASP A 16 27.61 8.31 0.51
N VAL A 17 26.48 7.62 0.40
CA VAL A 17 25.95 6.74 1.48
C VAL A 17 25.98 5.27 1.12
N LEU A 18 26.06 4.92 -0.17
CA LEU A 18 26.28 3.55 -0.62
C LEU A 18 27.78 3.24 -0.62
N THR A 19 28.11 2.04 -0.15
CA THR A 19 29.49 1.55 -0.13
C THR A 19 29.69 0.45 -1.17
N PRO A 20 30.93 0.08 -1.54
CA PRO A 20 31.15 -1.07 -2.42
C PRO A 20 30.60 -2.41 -1.92
N SER A 21 30.38 -2.51 -0.59
CA SER A 21 29.79 -3.70 0.04
C SER A 21 28.26 -3.66 0.10
N THR A 22 27.61 -2.52 -0.21
CA THR A 22 26.16 -2.41 -0.22
C THR A 22 25.56 -3.31 -1.31
N SER A 23 24.71 -4.29 -0.93
CA SER A 23 23.91 -5.04 -1.89
C SER A 23 22.88 -4.13 -2.54
N PHE A 24 22.88 -4.04 -3.87
CA PHE A 24 21.99 -3.18 -4.63
C PHE A 24 21.10 -3.99 -5.56
N GLU A 25 19.81 -4.05 -5.23
CA GLU A 25 18.81 -4.85 -5.93
C GLU A 25 17.80 -3.97 -6.69
N ILE A 26 17.12 -4.52 -7.67
CA ILE A 26 16.08 -3.86 -8.44
C ILE A 26 14.90 -4.81 -8.58
N ALA A 27 13.73 -4.41 -8.12
CA ALA A 27 12.46 -5.04 -8.40
C ALA A 27 11.75 -4.29 -9.51
N GLU A 28 11.81 -4.85 -10.70
CA GLU A 28 11.20 -4.30 -11.90
C GLU A 28 9.73 -4.71 -12.00
N SER A 29 8.85 -3.75 -12.32
CA SER A 29 7.45 -4.02 -12.63
C SER A 29 7.27 -4.40 -14.09
N ALA A 30 6.24 -5.21 -14.36
CA ALA A 30 5.72 -5.34 -15.71
C ALA A 30 5.27 -3.95 -16.23
N ASN A 31 5.50 -3.69 -17.51
CA ASN A 31 5.13 -2.42 -18.16
C ASN A 31 3.61 -2.23 -18.33
N SER A 32 2.82 -3.30 -18.14
CA SER A 32 1.35 -3.30 -18.23
C SER A 32 0.77 -4.35 -17.29
N GLY A 33 -0.54 -4.27 -17.01
CA GLY A 33 -1.24 -5.26 -16.20
C GLY A 33 -0.80 -5.34 -14.74
N HIS A 34 -0.19 -4.30 -14.21
CA HIS A 34 0.40 -4.29 -12.87
C HIS A 34 -0.49 -3.62 -11.80
N ARG A 35 -1.47 -2.79 -12.23
CA ARG A 35 -2.29 -2.01 -11.29
C ARG A 35 -3.59 -2.69 -10.93
N SER A 36 -3.71 -3.10 -9.67
CA SER A 36 -4.94 -3.66 -9.09
C SER A 36 -5.92 -2.59 -8.59
N ARG A 37 -5.56 -1.30 -8.65
CA ARG A 37 -6.41 -0.19 -8.26
C ARG A 37 -6.28 0.98 -9.23
N CYS A 38 -7.43 1.43 -9.77
CA CYS A 38 -7.51 2.54 -10.72
C CYS A 38 -8.68 3.45 -10.37
N ARG A 39 -8.54 4.74 -10.66
CA ARG A 39 -9.57 5.76 -10.48
C ARG A 39 -9.67 6.62 -11.70
N PHE A 40 -10.87 6.78 -12.22
CA PHE A 40 -11.16 7.59 -13.39
C PHE A 40 -12.26 8.58 -13.07
N GLN A 41 -12.17 9.76 -13.69
CA GLN A 41 -13.35 10.59 -13.86
C GLN A 41 -14.26 9.95 -14.90
N VAL A 42 -15.54 10.26 -14.83
CA VAL A 42 -16.53 9.92 -15.86
C VAL A 42 -16.98 11.23 -16.49
N VAL A 43 -16.80 11.33 -17.79
CA VAL A 43 -17.18 12.50 -18.59
C VAL A 43 -18.09 12.06 -19.72
N ARG A 44 -18.75 13.02 -20.40
CA ARG A 44 -19.50 12.72 -21.63
C ARG A 44 -18.70 13.19 -22.83
N ASP A 45 -18.70 12.34 -23.87
CA ASP A 45 -18.17 12.74 -25.18
C ASP A 45 -19.18 13.64 -25.94
N ASP A 46 -18.80 14.08 -27.14
CA ASP A 46 -19.63 14.95 -27.98
C ASP A 46 -20.98 14.27 -28.41
N ALA A 47 -21.05 12.96 -28.39
CA ALA A 47 -22.27 12.19 -28.64
C ALA A 47 -23.12 11.97 -27.37
N GLY A 48 -22.65 12.44 -26.20
CA GLY A 48 -23.31 12.30 -24.92
C GLY A 48 -23.05 10.96 -24.20
N ALA A 49 -22.21 10.08 -24.76
CA ALA A 49 -21.87 8.81 -24.15
C ALA A 49 -20.88 8.96 -22.99
N LEU A 50 -21.03 8.14 -21.94
CA LEU A 50 -20.11 8.14 -20.82
C LEU A 50 -18.71 7.59 -21.21
N LYS A 51 -17.67 8.27 -20.81
CA LYS A 51 -16.27 7.89 -21.06
C LYS A 51 -15.45 8.01 -19.77
N TYR A 52 -14.46 7.15 -19.63
CA TYR A 52 -13.43 7.33 -18.61
C TYR A 52 -12.46 8.45 -19.00
N ALA A 53 -11.99 9.20 -18.01
CA ALA A 53 -10.96 10.21 -18.23
C ALA A 53 -9.95 10.19 -17.08
N LEU A 54 -8.70 10.47 -17.40
CA LEU A 54 -7.64 10.67 -16.43
C LEU A 54 -7.57 12.14 -16.01
N TRP A 55 -7.25 12.37 -14.73
CA TRP A 55 -6.99 13.71 -14.22
C TRP A 55 -5.79 14.34 -14.95
N ALA A 56 -6.02 15.47 -15.61
CA ALA A 56 -4.96 16.27 -16.18
C ALA A 56 -4.72 17.50 -15.29
N ASN A 57 -3.47 17.74 -14.87
CA ASN A 57 -3.10 18.93 -14.11
C ASN A 57 -3.34 20.19 -14.96
N GLY A 58 -4.43 20.89 -14.72
CA GLY A 58 -4.74 22.19 -15.33
C GLY A 58 -5.23 22.16 -16.79
N GLY A 59 -5.58 21.00 -17.35
CA GLY A 59 -6.11 20.84 -18.70
C GLY A 59 -7.39 20.01 -18.77
N PRO A 60 -8.02 19.89 -19.92
CA PRO A 60 -9.14 18.97 -20.11
C PRO A 60 -8.70 17.53 -19.85
N ASN A 61 -9.56 16.79 -19.16
CA ASN A 61 -9.31 15.39 -18.84
C ASN A 61 -9.12 14.58 -20.13
N ALA A 62 -8.03 13.79 -20.20
CA ALA A 62 -7.79 12.91 -21.34
C ALA A 62 -8.76 11.72 -21.27
N ILE A 63 -9.61 11.57 -22.28
CA ILE A 63 -10.47 10.40 -22.45
C ILE A 63 -9.57 9.17 -22.65
N VAL A 64 -9.88 8.09 -21.94
CA VAL A 64 -9.22 6.80 -22.09
C VAL A 64 -10.26 5.72 -22.42
N GLU A 65 -10.05 5.01 -23.50
CA GLU A 65 -10.89 3.87 -23.88
C GLU A 65 -10.39 2.57 -23.26
N THR A 66 -9.07 2.47 -23.08
CA THR A 66 -8.37 1.34 -22.45
C THR A 66 -7.34 1.84 -21.47
N PHE A 67 -7.04 1.07 -20.45
CA PHE A 67 -5.98 1.38 -19.48
C PHE A 67 -5.07 0.17 -19.31
N PRO A 68 -4.07 -0.01 -20.18
CA PRO A 68 -3.21 -1.20 -20.19
C PRO A 68 -2.45 -1.45 -18.89
N ASP A 69 -2.22 -0.41 -18.08
CA ASP A 69 -1.56 -0.55 -16.77
C ASP A 69 -2.41 -1.33 -15.77
N ALA A 70 -3.75 -1.32 -15.90
CA ALA A 70 -4.64 -2.07 -15.03
C ALA A 70 -4.50 -3.58 -15.24
N VAL A 71 -4.70 -4.36 -14.18
CA VAL A 71 -4.80 -5.82 -14.27
C VAL A 71 -5.96 -6.24 -15.18
N GLY A 72 -5.84 -7.41 -15.82
CA GLY A 72 -6.80 -7.87 -16.83
C GLY A 72 -8.25 -7.84 -16.34
N ALA A 73 -8.50 -8.26 -15.10
CA ALA A 73 -9.85 -8.23 -14.51
C ALA A 73 -10.48 -6.82 -14.50
N ILE A 74 -9.69 -5.77 -14.21
CA ILE A 74 -10.17 -4.38 -14.30
C ILE A 74 -10.41 -3.99 -15.76
N GLN A 75 -9.47 -4.30 -16.67
CA GLN A 75 -9.60 -3.97 -18.08
C GLN A 75 -10.88 -4.57 -18.71
N ASP A 76 -11.22 -5.80 -18.36
CA ASP A 76 -12.41 -6.47 -18.85
C ASP A 76 -13.69 -5.80 -18.31
N VAL A 77 -13.74 -5.54 -17.00
CA VAL A 77 -14.88 -4.88 -16.36
C VAL A 77 -15.09 -3.45 -16.88
N MET A 78 -14.02 -2.68 -17.12
CA MET A 78 -14.10 -1.33 -17.67
C MET A 78 -14.89 -1.27 -18.99
N LYS A 79 -14.76 -2.26 -19.86
CA LYS A 79 -15.42 -2.30 -21.18
C LYS A 79 -16.95 -2.27 -21.08
N GLY A 80 -17.51 -2.77 -19.96
CA GLY A 80 -18.96 -2.95 -19.77
C GLY A 80 -19.62 -1.96 -18.83
N VAL A 81 -18.91 -1.50 -17.79
CA VAL A 81 -19.50 -0.76 -16.65
C VAL A 81 -20.24 0.50 -17.08
N LEU A 82 -19.63 1.41 -17.85
CA LEU A 82 -20.27 2.65 -18.24
C LEU A 82 -21.49 2.41 -19.14
N ARG A 83 -21.39 1.50 -20.12
CA ARG A 83 -22.51 1.12 -20.99
C ARG A 83 -23.66 0.49 -20.20
N ALA A 84 -23.34 -0.28 -19.16
CA ALA A 84 -24.38 -0.87 -18.31
C ALA A 84 -25.00 0.19 -17.39
N ALA A 85 -24.25 1.17 -16.93
CA ALA A 85 -24.75 2.31 -16.16
C ALA A 85 -25.67 3.21 -16.99
N GLU A 86 -25.31 3.55 -18.24
CA GLU A 86 -26.12 4.36 -19.17
C GLU A 86 -27.53 3.80 -19.43
N ARG A 87 -27.69 2.48 -19.35
CA ARG A 87 -28.98 1.82 -19.53
C ARG A 87 -29.91 1.95 -18.31
N ARG A 88 -29.43 2.54 -17.20
CA ARG A 88 -30.12 2.61 -15.90
C ARG A 88 -29.98 3.99 -15.27
N LYS A 89 -31.04 4.76 -15.33
CA LYS A 89 -31.04 6.17 -14.85
C LYS A 89 -30.51 6.33 -13.43
N ALA A 90 -30.78 5.38 -12.54
CA ALA A 90 -30.31 5.41 -11.16
C ALA A 90 -28.78 5.24 -11.05
N CYS A 91 -28.16 4.52 -11.99
CA CYS A 91 -26.71 4.35 -12.04
C CYS A 91 -26.01 5.43 -12.89
N GLU A 92 -26.72 6.08 -13.81
CA GLU A 92 -26.19 7.08 -14.74
C GLU A 92 -26.24 8.48 -14.19
N ARG A 93 -27.33 8.85 -13.49
CA ARG A 93 -27.61 10.24 -13.08
C ARG A 93 -26.59 10.76 -12.07
N GLY A 94 -25.84 11.78 -12.47
CA GLY A 94 -24.84 12.44 -11.61
C GLY A 94 -23.56 11.61 -11.42
N LEU A 95 -23.35 10.55 -12.22
CA LEU A 95 -22.10 9.78 -12.19
C LEU A 95 -20.93 10.65 -12.65
N GLU A 96 -19.93 10.80 -11.78
CA GLU A 96 -18.76 11.66 -12.01
C GLU A 96 -17.42 10.93 -11.92
N ALA A 97 -17.37 9.76 -11.26
CA ALA A 97 -16.17 8.96 -11.22
C ALA A 97 -16.46 7.47 -11.07
N ALA A 98 -15.52 6.65 -11.52
CA ALA A 98 -15.50 5.20 -11.32
C ALA A 98 -14.15 4.77 -10.76
N HIS A 99 -14.17 4.08 -9.63
CA HIS A 99 -12.99 3.50 -9.00
C HIS A 99 -13.04 1.99 -9.12
N PHE A 100 -11.91 1.39 -9.36
CA PHE A 100 -11.74 -0.04 -9.50
C PHE A 100 -10.73 -0.54 -8.49
N LEU A 101 -11.06 -1.59 -7.79
CA LEU A 101 -10.18 -2.32 -6.87
C LEU A 101 -10.32 -3.80 -7.16
N ALA A 102 -9.23 -4.46 -7.54
CA ALA A 102 -9.23 -5.87 -7.90
C ALA A 102 -8.32 -6.68 -6.98
N SER A 103 -8.71 -7.92 -6.73
CA SER A 103 -7.80 -8.95 -6.27
C SER A 103 -7.21 -9.68 -7.48
N VAL A 104 -5.90 -9.71 -7.55
CA VAL A 104 -5.18 -10.43 -8.61
C VAL A 104 -5.31 -11.94 -8.39
N ALA A 105 -5.31 -12.40 -7.14
CA ALA A 105 -5.41 -13.81 -6.80
C ALA A 105 -6.78 -14.42 -7.16
N SER A 106 -7.87 -13.73 -6.85
CA SER A 106 -9.24 -14.26 -7.07
C SER A 106 -9.89 -13.79 -8.37
N GLY A 107 -9.38 -12.71 -8.97
CA GLY A 107 -9.98 -12.01 -10.10
C GLY A 107 -11.27 -11.25 -9.74
N ARG A 108 -11.61 -11.10 -8.45
CA ARG A 108 -12.73 -10.27 -8.01
C ARG A 108 -12.43 -8.80 -8.22
N VAL A 109 -13.46 -8.03 -8.60
CA VAL A 109 -13.37 -6.58 -8.81
C VAL A 109 -14.48 -5.88 -8.06
N LEU A 110 -14.12 -4.93 -7.22
CA LEU A 110 -15.04 -3.96 -6.63
C LEU A 110 -15.02 -2.69 -7.48
N VAL A 111 -16.18 -2.29 -7.99
CA VAL A 111 -16.34 -1.04 -8.74
C VAL A 111 -17.14 -0.06 -7.90
N THR A 112 -16.56 1.08 -7.59
CA THR A 112 -17.25 2.18 -6.92
C THR A 112 -17.67 3.23 -7.93
N LEU A 113 -18.95 3.45 -8.08
CA LEU A 113 -19.54 4.52 -8.85
C LEU A 113 -19.77 5.72 -7.92
N VAL A 114 -19.12 6.85 -8.23
CA VAL A 114 -19.15 8.07 -7.40
C VAL A 114 -20.03 9.12 -8.07
N TYR A 115 -20.92 9.73 -7.28
CA TYR A 115 -21.95 10.64 -7.77
C TYR A 115 -21.84 12.02 -7.16
N SER A 116 -22.04 13.05 -7.98
CA SER A 116 -22.16 14.46 -7.56
C SER A 116 -23.51 14.79 -6.90
N THR A 117 -24.55 13.99 -7.21
CA THR A 117 -25.89 14.13 -6.65
C THR A 117 -26.21 13.00 -5.69
N PRO A 118 -27.05 13.21 -4.66
CA PRO A 118 -27.50 12.13 -3.79
C PRO A 118 -28.14 10.99 -4.59
N ILE A 119 -27.79 9.78 -4.23
CA ILE A 119 -28.42 8.55 -4.74
C ILE A 119 -29.51 8.10 -3.76
N GLU A 120 -30.60 7.57 -4.29
CA GLU A 120 -31.63 6.89 -3.51
C GLU A 120 -31.25 5.42 -3.38
N GLU A 121 -31.16 4.91 -2.14
CA GLU A 121 -30.56 3.62 -1.83
C GLU A 121 -31.26 2.46 -2.53
N GLY A 122 -32.60 2.38 -2.44
CA GLY A 122 -33.39 1.28 -3.01
C GLY A 122 -33.31 1.27 -4.53
N GLU A 123 -33.58 2.41 -5.16
CA GLU A 123 -33.56 2.55 -6.63
C GLU A 123 -32.16 2.22 -7.19
N TRP A 124 -31.11 2.72 -6.53
CA TRP A 124 -29.73 2.45 -6.97
C TRP A 124 -29.38 0.97 -6.83
N LEU A 125 -29.74 0.34 -5.69
CA LEU A 125 -29.40 -1.05 -5.40
C LEU A 125 -30.09 -2.00 -6.40
N ASP A 126 -31.36 -1.77 -6.72
CA ASP A 126 -32.07 -2.56 -7.69
C ASP A 126 -31.48 -2.43 -9.10
N ALA A 127 -31.17 -1.19 -9.52
CA ALA A 127 -30.50 -0.94 -10.79
C ALA A 127 -29.09 -1.57 -10.86
N ALA A 128 -28.32 -1.54 -9.77
CA ALA A 128 -27.00 -2.15 -9.69
C ALA A 128 -27.07 -3.68 -9.76
N ARG A 129 -28.05 -4.31 -9.08
CA ARG A 129 -28.29 -5.76 -9.18
C ARG A 129 -28.67 -6.19 -10.57
N GLU A 130 -29.57 -5.45 -11.22
CA GLU A 130 -29.89 -5.67 -12.62
C GLU A 130 -28.70 -5.51 -13.56
N MET A 131 -27.82 -4.57 -13.26
CA MET A 131 -26.59 -4.36 -14.03
C MET A 131 -25.68 -5.59 -13.96
N LEU A 132 -25.55 -6.20 -12.78
CA LEU A 132 -24.77 -7.43 -12.59
C LEU A 132 -25.44 -8.66 -13.20
N ALA A 133 -26.78 -8.76 -13.12
CA ALA A 133 -27.51 -9.92 -13.60
C ALA A 133 -27.64 -10.00 -15.14
N ASN A 134 -27.65 -8.84 -15.82
CA ASN A 134 -27.82 -8.75 -17.27
C ASN A 134 -26.46 -8.62 -18.01
N ASP A 135 -25.49 -9.36 -17.56
CA ASP A 135 -24.15 -9.44 -18.13
C ASP A 135 -24.08 -10.56 -19.17
N GLY A 136 -24.41 -10.23 -20.43
CA GLY A 136 -24.44 -11.22 -21.52
C GLY A 136 -23.08 -11.89 -21.78
N ASP A 137 -21.99 -11.31 -21.33
CA ASP A 137 -20.62 -11.78 -21.57
C ASP A 137 -19.98 -12.44 -20.34
N GLY A 138 -20.67 -12.48 -19.19
CA GLY A 138 -20.17 -13.04 -17.92
C GLY A 138 -19.03 -12.24 -17.27
N VAL A 139 -18.79 -11.01 -17.74
CA VAL A 139 -17.69 -10.13 -17.26
C VAL A 139 -17.92 -9.68 -15.83
N PHE A 140 -19.19 -9.58 -15.41
CA PHE A 140 -19.57 -9.13 -14.07
C PHE A 140 -19.77 -10.28 -13.06
N ALA A 141 -19.49 -11.52 -13.43
CA ALA A 141 -19.66 -12.68 -12.54
C ALA A 141 -18.86 -12.60 -11.22
N LYS A 142 -17.75 -11.85 -11.22
CA LYS A 142 -16.89 -11.61 -10.05
C LYS A 142 -16.85 -10.13 -9.65
N VAL A 143 -17.85 -9.36 -10.04
CA VAL A 143 -17.91 -7.91 -9.77
C VAL A 143 -18.90 -7.63 -8.66
N GLU A 144 -18.51 -6.74 -7.78
CA GLU A 144 -19.39 -6.09 -6.83
C GLU A 144 -19.45 -4.58 -7.12
N LEU A 145 -20.61 -3.99 -6.89
CA LEU A 145 -20.83 -2.57 -7.14
C LEU A 145 -21.05 -1.84 -5.81
N MET A 146 -20.46 -0.66 -5.72
CA MET A 146 -20.70 0.31 -4.66
C MET A 146 -21.08 1.65 -5.27
N GLY A 147 -22.19 2.24 -4.80
CA GLY A 147 -22.58 3.61 -5.10
C GLY A 147 -22.18 4.52 -3.94
N ARG A 148 -21.53 5.63 -4.25
CA ARG A 148 -21.12 6.61 -3.24
C ARG A 148 -21.49 8.03 -3.67
N SER A 149 -22.28 8.70 -2.84
CA SER A 149 -22.56 10.14 -2.93
C SER A 149 -22.33 10.78 -1.57
N LYS A 150 -22.52 12.10 -1.47
CA LYS A 150 -22.32 12.82 -0.20
C LYS A 150 -23.23 12.24 0.91
N GLY A 151 -22.61 11.58 1.89
CA GLY A 151 -23.29 11.00 3.05
C GLY A 151 -24.04 9.70 2.83
N VAL A 152 -23.98 9.13 1.61
CA VAL A 152 -24.65 7.88 1.26
C VAL A 152 -23.67 6.93 0.62
N VAL A 153 -23.64 5.68 1.12
CA VAL A 153 -22.89 4.56 0.55
C VAL A 153 -23.84 3.36 0.45
N VAL A 154 -24.02 2.83 -0.76
CA VAL A 154 -24.82 1.65 -1.05
C VAL A 154 -23.95 0.61 -1.72
N LYS A 155 -24.13 -0.66 -1.40
CA LYS A 155 -23.31 -1.74 -1.95
C LYS A 155 -24.13 -3.00 -2.25
N THR A 156 -23.78 -3.69 -3.33
CA THR A 156 -24.42 -4.97 -3.71
C THR A 156 -23.91 -6.14 -2.88
N GLY A 157 -22.72 -6.01 -2.30
CA GLY A 157 -22.04 -7.03 -1.50
C GLY A 157 -20.97 -6.41 -0.61
N SER A 158 -19.71 -6.85 -0.73
CA SER A 158 -18.57 -6.37 0.06
C SER A 158 -18.09 -4.98 -0.37
N ASP A 159 -17.49 -4.23 0.56
CA ASP A 159 -16.76 -3.00 0.29
C ASP A 159 -15.23 -3.20 0.19
N ARG A 160 -14.82 -4.47 0.12
CA ARG A 160 -13.42 -4.88 0.09
C ARG A 160 -13.20 -6.09 -0.78
N VAL A 161 -11.99 -6.27 -1.25
CA VAL A 161 -11.52 -7.50 -1.91
C VAL A 161 -10.50 -8.20 -1.04
N GLU A 162 -10.54 -9.54 -1.00
CA GLU A 162 -9.48 -10.33 -0.38
C GLU A 162 -8.36 -10.53 -1.40
N GLU A 163 -7.13 -10.17 -1.05
CA GLU A 163 -5.92 -10.42 -1.83
C GLU A 163 -5.03 -11.42 -1.11
N THR A 164 -4.35 -12.25 -1.86
CA THR A 164 -3.44 -13.27 -1.36
C THR A 164 -2.06 -13.08 -1.93
N TYR A 165 -1.04 -13.03 -1.07
CA TYR A 165 0.36 -12.96 -1.44
C TYR A 165 1.04 -14.29 -1.11
N GLU A 166 1.66 -14.90 -2.10
CA GLU A 166 2.46 -16.12 -1.94
C GLU A 166 3.94 -15.72 -1.96
N LEU A 167 4.65 -16.02 -0.88
CA LEU A 167 6.07 -15.75 -0.71
C LEU A 167 6.90 -16.97 -1.16
N ARG A 168 8.18 -16.74 -1.44
CA ARG A 168 9.09 -17.75 -1.99
C ARG A 168 9.29 -18.97 -1.09
N ASP A 169 9.17 -18.81 0.21
CA ASP A 169 9.28 -19.90 1.18
C ASP A 169 7.99 -20.70 1.35
N GLY A 170 6.93 -20.39 0.58
CA GLY A 170 5.62 -21.01 0.64
C GLY A 170 4.66 -20.36 1.63
N THR A 171 5.09 -19.33 2.35
CA THR A 171 4.20 -18.55 3.23
C THR A 171 3.12 -17.88 2.37
N THR A 172 1.87 -18.04 2.77
CA THR A 172 0.71 -17.41 2.13
C THR A 172 0.12 -16.40 3.10
N LEU A 173 0.01 -15.14 2.65
CA LEU A 173 -0.56 -14.04 3.43
C LEU A 173 -1.84 -13.53 2.77
N ARG A 174 -2.89 -13.32 3.56
CA ARG A 174 -4.18 -12.82 3.11
C ARG A 174 -4.48 -11.46 3.72
N TYR A 175 -5.06 -10.58 2.90
CA TYR A 175 -5.40 -9.21 3.31
C TYR A 175 -6.75 -8.79 2.74
N HIS A 176 -7.49 -7.99 3.50
CA HIS A 176 -8.62 -7.25 2.98
C HIS A 176 -8.18 -5.87 2.50
N HIS A 177 -8.34 -5.61 1.21
CA HIS A 177 -8.20 -4.27 0.65
C HIS A 177 -9.58 -3.63 0.57
N ALA A 178 -9.84 -2.62 1.41
CA ALA A 178 -11.10 -1.91 1.42
C ALA A 178 -11.09 -0.73 0.44
N GLU A 179 -12.24 -0.43 -0.15
CA GLU A 179 -12.40 0.78 -0.96
C GLU A 179 -12.17 2.04 -0.10
N GLY A 180 -11.43 2.98 -0.67
CA GLY A 180 -11.06 4.23 0.03
C GLY A 180 -9.83 4.11 0.93
N SER A 181 -9.42 2.91 1.33
CA SER A 181 -8.20 2.68 2.11
C SER A 181 -6.95 2.65 1.22
N PHE A 182 -5.82 2.94 1.83
CA PHE A 182 -4.54 2.81 1.12
C PHE A 182 -4.19 1.33 0.94
N SER A 183 -3.77 0.97 -0.27
CA SER A 183 -3.08 -0.28 -0.56
C SER A 183 -2.16 -0.08 -1.76
N ASN A 184 -1.03 -0.76 -1.77
CA ASN A 184 -0.12 -0.72 -2.91
C ASN A 184 -0.78 -1.37 -4.13
N PRO A 185 -0.87 -0.69 -5.28
CA PRO A 185 -1.59 -1.21 -6.43
C PRO A 185 -0.81 -2.24 -7.24
N ASN A 186 0.47 -2.42 -6.99
CA ASN A 186 1.36 -3.32 -7.73
C ASN A 186 1.72 -4.54 -6.87
N ARG A 187 0.95 -5.62 -7.03
CA ARG A 187 1.11 -6.86 -6.26
C ARG A 187 2.53 -7.43 -6.33
N ALA A 188 3.15 -7.46 -7.51
CA ALA A 188 4.47 -8.05 -7.71
C ALA A 188 5.55 -7.30 -6.91
N ILE A 189 5.49 -5.96 -6.92
CA ILE A 189 6.44 -5.14 -6.17
C ILE A 189 6.15 -5.18 -4.67
N THR A 190 4.88 -5.30 -4.26
CA THR A 190 4.54 -5.53 -2.84
C THR A 190 5.17 -6.82 -2.33
N ILE A 191 5.07 -7.92 -3.08
CA ILE A 191 5.74 -9.19 -2.75
C ILE A 191 7.25 -9.01 -2.71
N ALA A 192 7.84 -8.31 -3.69
CA ALA A 192 9.29 -8.07 -3.69
C ALA A 192 9.75 -7.24 -2.47
N THR A 193 8.94 -6.29 -2.00
CA THR A 193 9.20 -5.54 -0.76
C THR A 193 9.19 -6.48 0.45
N MET A 194 8.16 -7.33 0.57
CA MET A 194 8.07 -8.32 1.66
C MET A 194 9.26 -9.27 1.66
N GLU A 195 9.64 -9.80 0.49
CA GLU A 195 10.78 -10.70 0.33
C GLU A 195 12.11 -10.05 0.72
N PHE A 196 12.32 -8.79 0.31
CA PHE A 196 13.49 -8.02 0.72
C PHE A 196 13.55 -7.83 2.23
N LEU A 197 12.45 -7.41 2.85
CA LEU A 197 12.37 -7.22 4.31
C LEU A 197 12.59 -8.54 5.06
N ARG A 198 12.03 -9.66 4.58
CA ARG A 198 12.24 -10.99 5.15
C ARG A 198 13.70 -11.42 5.05
N ALA A 199 14.34 -11.22 3.89
CA ALA A 199 15.75 -11.53 3.72
C ALA A 199 16.66 -10.73 4.66
N CYS A 200 16.32 -9.45 4.89
CA CYS A 200 17.02 -8.62 5.90
C CYS A 200 16.75 -9.12 7.32
N ALA A 201 15.50 -9.44 7.65
CA ALA A 201 15.11 -9.94 8.97
C ALA A 201 15.80 -11.26 9.31
N CYS A 202 15.86 -12.22 8.37
CA CYS A 202 16.59 -13.48 8.55
C CYS A 202 18.09 -13.25 8.82
N GLU A 203 18.71 -12.27 8.17
CA GLU A 203 20.11 -11.92 8.43
C GLU A 203 20.29 -11.32 9.83
N ILE A 204 19.35 -10.50 10.30
CA ILE A 204 19.37 -9.88 11.64
C ILE A 204 19.24 -10.94 12.72
N VAL A 205 18.30 -11.88 12.55
CA VAL A 205 18.07 -12.99 13.52
C VAL A 205 19.25 -13.94 13.56
N GLY A 206 19.87 -14.24 12.41
CA GLY A 206 21.00 -15.19 12.33
C GLY A 206 20.65 -16.55 12.91
N ASP A 207 21.58 -17.12 13.70
CA ASP A 207 21.43 -18.47 14.28
C ASP A 207 20.62 -18.47 15.60
N GLY A 208 19.32 -18.09 15.54
CA GLY A 208 18.38 -18.39 16.62
C GLY A 208 18.38 -17.39 17.78
N LYS A 209 18.62 -16.10 17.53
CA LYS A 209 18.38 -15.04 18.50
C LYS A 209 16.88 -14.71 18.57
N ASN A 210 16.38 -14.50 19.78
CA ASN A 210 15.08 -13.86 19.97
C ASN A 210 15.19 -12.40 19.59
N VAL A 211 14.43 -11.96 18.59
CA VAL A 211 14.48 -10.62 18.05
C VAL A 211 13.10 -9.98 18.14
N SER A 212 13.04 -8.80 18.75
CA SER A 212 11.83 -7.98 18.84
C SER A 212 11.93 -6.77 17.89
N ALA A 213 10.85 -6.45 17.20
CA ALA A 213 10.80 -5.33 16.26
C ALA A 213 9.73 -4.30 16.64
N LEU A 214 10.06 -3.03 16.40
CA LEU A 214 9.11 -1.91 16.41
C LEU A 214 8.82 -1.51 14.97
N GLU A 215 7.57 -1.54 14.53
CA GLU A 215 7.15 -0.98 13.25
C GLU A 215 6.41 0.34 13.46
N LEU A 216 6.87 1.41 12.83
CA LEU A 216 6.18 2.71 12.82
C LEU A 216 5.56 2.94 11.44
N TYR A 217 4.36 3.52 11.40
CA TYR A 217 3.56 3.74 10.19
C TYR A 217 3.12 2.41 9.55
N CYS A 218 2.64 1.46 10.35
CA CYS A 218 2.42 0.08 9.87
C CYS A 218 1.25 -0.07 8.88
N GLY A 219 0.38 0.93 8.73
CA GLY A 219 -0.79 0.85 7.86
C GLY A 219 -1.70 -0.32 8.24
N CYS A 220 -1.99 -1.21 7.30
CA CYS A 220 -2.75 -2.43 7.53
C CYS A 220 -1.85 -3.65 7.91
N ALA A 221 -0.65 -3.40 8.45
CA ALA A 221 0.32 -4.39 8.92
C ALA A 221 0.87 -5.34 7.84
N ASN A 222 0.97 -4.88 6.59
CA ASN A 222 1.52 -5.71 5.51
C ASN A 222 2.93 -6.24 5.81
N HIS A 223 3.79 -5.39 6.32
CA HIS A 223 5.18 -5.76 6.65
C HIS A 223 5.24 -6.58 7.93
N SER A 224 4.48 -6.20 8.99
CA SER A 224 4.39 -6.99 10.22
C SER A 224 3.94 -8.42 9.95
N CYS A 225 2.88 -8.62 9.15
CA CYS A 225 2.43 -9.98 8.79
C CYS A 225 3.52 -10.77 8.06
N ALA A 226 4.25 -10.13 7.14
CA ALA A 226 5.33 -10.79 6.42
C ALA A 226 6.52 -11.17 7.33
N LEU A 227 6.72 -10.45 8.42
CA LEU A 227 7.85 -10.64 9.35
C LEU A 227 7.51 -11.46 10.60
N ALA A 228 6.22 -11.71 10.86
CA ALA A 228 5.74 -12.38 12.07
C ALA A 228 6.31 -13.78 12.28
N THR A 229 6.64 -14.50 11.21
CA THR A 229 7.27 -15.84 11.30
C THR A 229 8.79 -15.79 11.56
N ILE A 230 9.38 -14.59 11.57
CA ILE A 230 10.84 -14.42 11.69
C ILE A 230 11.19 -13.75 13.03
N PHE A 231 10.40 -12.75 13.44
CA PHE A 231 10.59 -12.06 14.72
C PHE A 231 9.72 -12.67 15.82
N ASP A 232 10.22 -12.71 17.04
CA ASP A 232 9.49 -13.26 18.18
C ASP A 232 8.34 -12.36 18.64
N ARG A 233 8.52 -11.05 18.49
CA ARG A 233 7.53 -10.03 18.83
C ARG A 233 7.63 -8.84 17.90
N ILE A 234 6.49 -8.29 17.49
CA ILE A 234 6.40 -7.03 16.78
C ILE A 234 5.40 -6.11 17.49
N VAL A 235 5.80 -4.86 17.73
CA VAL A 235 4.87 -3.79 18.10
C VAL A 235 4.73 -2.86 16.93
N ALA A 236 3.52 -2.78 16.37
CA ALA A 236 3.20 -2.03 15.16
C ALA A 236 2.34 -0.81 15.49
N VAL A 237 2.74 0.37 15.04
CA VAL A 237 2.11 1.65 15.37
C VAL A 237 1.48 2.27 14.13
N GLU A 238 0.21 2.68 14.24
CA GLU A 238 -0.54 3.37 13.19
C GLU A 238 -1.46 4.43 13.80
N ILE A 239 -1.54 5.60 13.16
CA ILE A 239 -2.36 6.73 13.63
C ILE A 239 -3.82 6.64 13.17
N ASN A 240 -4.07 5.98 12.04
CA ASN A 240 -5.39 5.92 11.43
C ASN A 240 -6.22 4.76 12.02
N PRO A 241 -7.35 5.03 12.73
CA PRO A 241 -8.15 3.98 13.35
C PRO A 241 -8.68 2.94 12.36
N SER A 242 -9.00 3.35 11.12
CA SER A 242 -9.49 2.41 10.09
C SER A 242 -8.39 1.46 9.63
N LEU A 243 -7.13 1.93 9.54
CA LEU A 243 -5.99 1.08 9.20
C LEU A 243 -5.61 0.16 10.37
N VAL A 244 -5.71 0.63 11.62
CA VAL A 244 -5.54 -0.23 12.80
C VAL A 244 -6.58 -1.37 12.82
N THR A 245 -7.83 -1.09 12.47
CA THR A 245 -8.85 -2.14 12.33
C THR A 245 -8.48 -3.12 11.23
N ALA A 246 -8.08 -2.63 10.06
CA ALA A 246 -7.63 -3.48 8.94
C ALA A 246 -6.38 -4.29 9.28
N ALA A 247 -5.44 -3.72 10.05
CA ALA A 247 -4.26 -4.42 10.54
C ALA A 247 -4.64 -5.60 11.43
N ARG A 248 -5.53 -5.39 12.40
CA ARG A 248 -6.00 -6.46 13.29
C ARG A 248 -6.75 -7.56 12.54
N GLU A 249 -7.60 -7.18 11.57
CA GLU A 249 -8.25 -8.14 10.67
C GLU A 249 -7.20 -8.95 9.87
N SER A 250 -6.14 -8.30 9.38
CA SER A 250 -5.05 -8.97 8.65
C SER A 250 -4.31 -9.98 9.54
N LEU A 251 -4.03 -9.63 10.80
CA LEU A 251 -3.39 -10.53 11.75
C LEU A 251 -4.28 -11.74 12.06
N GLU A 252 -5.59 -11.52 12.31
CA GLU A 252 -6.55 -12.59 12.55
C GLU A 252 -6.68 -13.53 11.34
N MET A 253 -6.79 -13.00 10.12
CA MET A 253 -6.87 -13.80 8.89
C MET A 253 -5.66 -14.70 8.65
N ASN A 254 -4.49 -14.31 9.15
CA ASN A 254 -3.24 -15.03 9.01
C ASN A 254 -2.81 -15.79 10.28
N GLU A 255 -3.69 -15.86 11.31
CA GLU A 255 -3.45 -16.56 12.56
C GLU A 255 -2.16 -16.08 13.28
N ILE A 256 -1.88 -14.76 13.21
CA ILE A 256 -0.70 -14.12 13.78
C ILE A 256 -1.04 -13.57 15.16
N ASP A 257 -0.34 -14.03 16.20
CA ASP A 257 -0.56 -13.70 17.61
C ASP A 257 0.61 -12.95 18.26
N ASN A 258 1.76 -12.88 17.60
CA ASN A 258 2.96 -12.22 18.11
C ASN A 258 3.13 -10.76 17.62
N VAL A 259 2.12 -10.19 16.98
CA VAL A 259 2.09 -8.79 16.53
C VAL A 259 1.03 -8.01 17.30
N GLU A 260 1.46 -6.94 17.96
CA GLU A 260 0.61 -6.03 18.71
C GLU A 260 0.41 -4.72 17.94
N VAL A 261 -0.83 -4.35 17.62
CA VAL A 261 -1.14 -3.09 16.90
C VAL A 261 -1.62 -2.02 17.86
N VAL A 262 -0.86 -0.92 17.92
CA VAL A 262 -1.09 0.26 18.79
C VAL A 262 -1.62 1.43 17.96
N LEU A 263 -2.79 1.94 18.33
CA LEU A 263 -3.34 3.18 17.74
C LEU A 263 -2.63 4.39 18.36
N ALA A 264 -1.63 4.92 17.69
CA ALA A 264 -0.87 6.08 18.15
C ALA A 264 -0.20 6.83 16.99
N ASP A 265 0.14 8.08 17.23
CA ASP A 265 0.99 8.88 16.34
C ASP A 265 2.47 8.51 16.55
N SER A 266 3.19 8.19 15.47
CA SER A 266 4.58 7.73 15.54
C SER A 266 5.53 8.76 16.19
N GLN A 267 5.31 10.06 15.98
CA GLN A 267 6.09 11.11 16.63
C GLN A 267 5.86 11.13 18.14
N ASN A 268 4.59 10.97 18.57
CA ASN A 268 4.25 10.91 19.99
C ASN A 268 4.81 9.64 20.65
N VAL A 269 4.78 8.50 19.94
CA VAL A 269 5.43 7.26 20.40
C VAL A 269 6.93 7.51 20.56
N ALA A 270 7.59 8.11 19.59
CA ALA A 270 9.03 8.41 19.66
C ALA A 270 9.37 9.27 20.89
N ARG A 271 8.64 10.36 21.13
CA ARG A 271 8.82 11.22 22.32
C ARG A 271 8.59 10.44 23.61
N SER A 272 7.55 9.61 23.65
CA SER A 272 7.18 8.85 24.86
C SER A 272 8.20 7.77 25.17
N MET A 273 8.71 7.06 24.16
CA MET A 273 9.77 6.04 24.34
C MET A 273 11.09 6.68 24.83
N MET A 274 11.48 7.79 24.21
CA MET A 274 12.68 8.54 24.63
C MET A 274 12.58 9.12 26.05
N ALA A 275 11.34 9.34 26.53
CA ALA A 275 11.04 9.78 27.89
C ALA A 275 10.78 8.62 28.88
N GLY A 276 10.84 7.36 28.44
CA GLY A 276 10.52 6.17 29.23
C GLY A 276 9.04 6.07 29.65
N LYS A 277 8.11 6.62 28.87
CA LYS A 277 6.68 6.73 29.17
C LYS A 277 5.76 5.98 28.19
N PHE A 278 6.32 5.36 27.16
CA PHE A 278 5.52 4.57 26.20
C PHE A 278 5.12 3.25 26.86
N VAL A 279 3.87 2.86 26.70
CA VAL A 279 3.34 1.59 27.19
C VAL A 279 2.66 0.83 26.05
N ASP A 280 2.76 -0.50 26.10
CA ASP A 280 2.01 -1.38 25.19
C ASP A 280 0.52 -1.46 25.55
N VAL A 281 -0.26 -2.23 24.81
CA VAL A 281 -1.71 -2.39 25.06
C VAL A 281 -2.03 -3.07 26.39
N GLN A 282 -1.04 -3.73 27.01
CA GLN A 282 -1.16 -4.37 28.33
C GLN A 282 -0.73 -3.45 29.47
N GLY A 283 -0.28 -2.22 29.14
CA GLY A 283 0.21 -1.24 30.11
C GLY A 283 1.65 -1.46 30.56
N LYS A 284 2.41 -2.34 29.91
CA LYS A 284 3.85 -2.52 30.15
C LYS A 284 4.63 -1.36 29.53
N ALA A 285 5.49 -0.73 30.33
CA ALA A 285 6.39 0.30 29.82
C ALA A 285 7.39 -0.29 28.82
N LEU A 286 7.55 0.37 27.69
CA LEU A 286 8.47 -0.01 26.61
C LEU A 286 9.44 1.15 26.32
N SER A 287 10.67 0.79 26.01
CA SER A 287 11.73 1.68 25.57
C SER A 287 12.36 1.17 24.26
N SER A 288 13.23 1.95 23.63
CA SER A 288 13.93 1.49 22.42
C SER A 288 14.82 0.25 22.69
N THR A 289 15.23 0.03 23.93
CA THR A 289 16.07 -1.13 24.29
C THR A 289 15.26 -2.45 24.45
N ASP A 290 13.94 -2.39 24.36
CA ASP A 290 13.10 -3.60 24.32
C ASP A 290 12.97 -4.17 22.90
N PHE A 291 13.61 -3.53 21.93
CA PHE A 291 13.57 -3.91 20.52
C PHE A 291 14.96 -3.91 19.89
N ASP A 292 15.23 -4.87 19.05
CA ASP A 292 16.48 -5.00 18.31
C ASP A 292 16.43 -4.29 16.96
N VAL A 293 15.23 -4.20 16.38
CA VAL A 293 15.00 -3.70 15.02
C VAL A 293 13.90 -2.64 15.04
N VAL A 294 14.08 -1.59 14.24
CA VAL A 294 13.00 -0.69 13.88
C VAL A 294 12.73 -0.78 12.38
N LEU A 295 11.46 -0.95 12.01
CA LEU A 295 10.95 -0.85 10.65
C LEU A 295 10.13 0.43 10.52
N VAL A 296 10.36 1.21 9.48
CA VAL A 296 9.59 2.42 9.19
C VAL A 296 9.17 2.48 7.72
N ASP A 297 7.91 2.86 7.48
CA ASP A 297 7.37 3.17 6.14
C ASP A 297 6.62 4.52 6.20
N PRO A 298 7.35 5.63 6.39
CA PRO A 298 6.76 6.94 6.60
C PRO A 298 6.13 7.52 5.33
N PRO A 299 5.26 8.54 5.46
CA PRO A 299 4.76 9.29 4.32
C PRO A 299 5.90 9.96 3.54
N ARG A 300 5.60 10.51 2.37
CA ARG A 300 6.59 11.11 1.45
C ARG A 300 7.53 12.12 2.09
N ALA A 301 7.11 12.79 3.13
CA ALA A 301 7.94 13.77 3.85
C ALA A 301 9.16 13.15 4.57
N GLY A 302 9.20 11.82 4.73
CA GLY A 302 10.19 11.12 5.54
C GLY A 302 9.87 11.20 7.02
N LEU A 303 10.84 10.89 7.87
CA LEU A 303 10.71 10.92 9.32
C LEU A 303 10.81 12.36 9.85
N ASP A 304 9.96 12.70 10.79
CA ASP A 304 10.10 13.91 11.60
C ASP A 304 11.32 13.81 12.55
N PRO A 305 11.80 14.93 13.12
CA PRO A 305 13.01 14.94 13.92
C PRO A 305 12.97 14.05 15.18
N ASP A 306 11.79 13.90 15.81
CA ASP A 306 11.69 13.08 17.03
C ASP A 306 11.71 11.59 16.68
N THR A 307 10.98 11.21 15.64
CA THR A 307 11.00 9.84 15.13
C THR A 307 12.38 9.46 14.57
N LEU A 308 13.04 10.36 13.84
CA LEU A 308 14.40 10.14 13.35
C LEU A 308 15.40 9.92 14.51
N ARG A 309 15.25 10.69 15.60
CA ARG A 309 16.07 10.53 16.80
C ARG A 309 15.84 9.16 17.45
N LEU A 310 14.59 8.72 17.57
CA LEU A 310 14.29 7.38 18.09
C LEU A 310 14.91 6.30 17.18
N VAL A 311 14.66 6.37 15.87
CA VAL A 311 15.18 5.40 14.88
C VAL A 311 16.69 5.31 14.94
N SER A 312 17.38 6.46 15.17
CA SER A 312 18.83 6.48 15.30
C SER A 312 19.38 5.75 16.54
N THR A 313 18.55 5.34 17.50
CA THR A 313 18.99 4.56 18.67
C THR A 313 19.08 3.05 18.40
N PHE A 314 18.49 2.55 17.34
CA PHE A 314 18.47 1.12 17.01
C PHE A 314 19.76 0.68 16.30
N ASP A 315 20.13 -0.59 16.48
CA ASP A 315 21.27 -1.16 15.76
C ASP A 315 20.89 -1.60 14.34
N HIS A 316 19.62 -2.00 14.14
CA HIS A 316 19.09 -2.43 12.87
C HIS A 316 17.88 -1.57 12.46
N VAL A 317 17.98 -0.96 11.28
CA VAL A 317 16.93 -0.11 10.71
C VAL A 317 16.51 -0.66 9.34
N LEU A 318 15.24 -1.01 9.22
CA LEU A 318 14.57 -1.31 7.96
C LEU A 318 13.75 -0.09 7.57
N TYR A 319 14.00 0.50 6.42
CA TYR A 319 13.32 1.73 5.99
C TYR A 319 12.76 1.55 4.57
N VAL A 320 11.44 1.59 4.44
CA VAL A 320 10.73 1.65 3.15
C VAL A 320 10.39 3.11 2.86
N SER A 321 10.55 3.57 1.63
CA SER A 321 10.35 4.99 1.30
C SER A 321 9.77 5.19 -0.09
N CYS A 322 8.65 5.88 -0.17
CA CYS A 322 8.09 6.43 -1.42
C CYS A 322 8.65 7.83 -1.79
N GLY A 323 9.60 8.35 -1.00
CA GLY A 323 10.31 9.62 -1.21
C GLY A 323 11.83 9.47 -1.02
N PRO A 324 12.57 8.89 -1.99
CA PRO A 324 13.99 8.60 -1.84
C PRO A 324 14.85 9.81 -1.45
N GLU A 325 14.48 11.01 -1.91
CA GLU A 325 15.17 12.25 -1.57
C GLU A 325 15.10 12.55 -0.05
N ASN A 326 13.94 12.29 0.57
CA ASN A 326 13.75 12.49 2.01
C ASN A 326 14.42 11.37 2.83
N LEU A 327 14.40 10.12 2.35
CA LEU A 327 15.21 9.06 2.94
C LEU A 327 16.68 9.44 2.96
N LEU A 328 17.22 9.93 1.85
CA LEU A 328 18.63 10.36 1.78
C LEU A 328 18.95 11.47 2.79
N GLN A 329 18.03 12.44 2.96
CA GLN A 329 18.17 13.47 3.99
C GLN A 329 18.13 12.88 5.42
N ASN A 330 17.23 11.93 5.69
CA ASN A 330 17.18 11.25 6.99
C ASN A 330 18.47 10.46 7.27
N ILE A 331 19.04 9.77 6.25
CA ILE A 331 20.32 9.09 6.41
C ILE A 331 21.45 10.08 6.77
N ARG A 332 21.56 11.17 6.01
CA ARG A 332 22.62 12.17 6.23
C ARG A 332 22.49 12.91 7.57
N ASN A 333 21.26 13.24 7.95
CA ASN A 333 21.02 14.12 9.11
C ASN A 333 20.83 13.36 10.45
N GLY A 334 20.46 12.08 10.43
CA GLY A 334 20.16 11.35 11.67
C GLY A 334 20.72 9.93 11.74
N LEU A 335 21.03 9.31 10.60
CA LEU A 335 21.49 7.91 10.54
C LEU A 335 22.94 7.78 10.05
N SER A 336 23.74 8.84 10.20
CA SER A 336 25.16 8.86 9.79
C SER A 336 26.05 7.85 10.54
N THR A 337 25.58 7.35 11.68
CA THR A 337 26.21 6.25 12.43
C THR A 337 25.92 4.86 11.86
N HIS A 338 25.06 4.77 10.87
CA HIS A 338 24.67 3.50 10.22
C HIS A 338 25.33 3.35 8.86
N VAL A 339 25.46 2.11 8.42
CA VAL A 339 25.89 1.74 7.06
C VAL A 339 24.69 1.15 6.33
N VAL A 340 24.49 1.54 5.08
CA VAL A 340 23.51 0.90 4.20
C VAL A 340 24.09 -0.44 3.74
N GLU A 341 23.60 -1.53 4.31
CA GLU A 341 24.03 -2.89 3.98
C GLU A 341 23.32 -3.39 2.71
N LYS A 342 22.01 -3.13 2.61
CA LYS A 342 21.20 -3.50 1.44
C LYS A 342 20.31 -2.35 0.98
N PHE A 343 20.16 -2.25 -0.32
CA PHE A 343 19.34 -1.24 -0.99
C PHE A 343 18.55 -1.91 -2.12
N ILE A 344 17.23 -1.77 -2.13
CA ILE A 344 16.40 -2.24 -3.24
C ILE A 344 15.63 -1.08 -3.86
N VAL A 345 15.60 -1.04 -5.19
CA VAL A 345 14.75 -0.16 -5.98
C VAL A 345 13.43 -0.88 -6.27
N LEU A 346 12.31 -0.24 -6.00
CA LEU A 346 10.95 -0.78 -6.08
C LEU A 346 10.16 -0.01 -7.13
N ASP A 347 10.00 -0.55 -8.34
CA ASP A 347 9.34 0.15 -9.46
C ASP A 347 7.82 -0.04 -9.43
N HIS A 348 7.14 0.46 -8.39
CA HIS A 348 5.68 0.40 -8.28
C HIS A 348 4.93 1.08 -9.43
N PHE A 349 5.55 2.08 -10.08
CA PHE A 349 4.93 2.93 -11.08
C PHE A 349 5.80 3.04 -12.32
N PRO A 350 5.89 1.98 -13.15
CA PRO A 350 6.67 2.01 -14.38
C PRO A 350 6.24 3.16 -15.29
N ASN A 351 7.17 3.63 -16.12
CA ASN A 351 6.97 4.74 -17.06
C ASN A 351 6.65 6.12 -16.46
N THR A 352 6.51 6.22 -15.13
CA THR A 352 6.36 7.51 -14.43
C THR A 352 7.69 7.98 -13.84
N ARG A 353 7.72 9.14 -13.19
CA ARG A 353 8.87 9.63 -12.42
C ARG A 353 8.96 9.06 -11.00
N HIS A 354 7.87 8.44 -10.55
CA HIS A 354 7.80 7.91 -9.18
C HIS A 354 8.62 6.63 -9.06
N ILE A 355 9.31 6.50 -7.93
CA ILE A 355 10.07 5.32 -7.56
C ILE A 355 10.03 5.20 -6.04
N GLU A 356 10.02 3.99 -5.55
CA GLU A 356 10.16 3.68 -4.13
C GLU A 356 11.46 2.91 -3.92
N VAL A 357 11.96 2.92 -2.70
CA VAL A 357 13.15 2.19 -2.31
C VAL A 357 12.96 1.59 -0.93
N ALA A 358 13.65 0.50 -0.64
CA ALA A 358 13.81 0.04 0.73
C ALA A 358 15.29 -0.17 1.04
N VAL A 359 15.68 0.08 2.28
CA VAL A 359 17.04 -0.09 2.74
C VAL A 359 17.08 -0.85 4.06
N TYR A 360 18.12 -1.65 4.21
CA TYR A 360 18.55 -2.16 5.50
C TYR A 360 19.83 -1.45 5.90
N MET A 361 19.81 -0.88 7.08
CA MET A 361 20.95 -0.18 7.66
C MET A 361 21.32 -0.80 9.00
N ARG A 362 22.61 -0.93 9.23
CA ARG A 362 23.18 -1.43 10.48
C ARG A 362 24.10 -0.39 11.12
N ARG A 363 24.00 -0.23 12.44
CA ARG A 363 24.89 0.64 13.18
C ARG A 363 26.34 0.17 13.02
N ARG A 364 27.26 1.09 12.79
CA ARG A 364 28.71 0.82 12.76
C ARG A 364 29.17 0.32 14.12
N ALA A 365 29.94 -0.77 14.13
CA ALA A 365 30.68 -1.12 15.33
C ALA A 365 31.64 0.04 15.66
N LEU A 366 31.65 0.47 16.93
CA LEU A 366 32.54 1.50 17.41
C LEU A 366 33.97 0.98 17.48
#